data_c65a52a8a783c78bb3979fba2720569d
#
_entry.id   c65a52a8a783c78bb3979fba2720569d
#
_cell.length_a   1.000
_cell.length_b   1.000
_cell.length_c   1.000
_cell.angle_alpha   90.00
_cell.angle_beta   90.00
_cell.angle_gamma   90.00
#
_symmetry.space_group_name_H-M   'P 1'
#
loop_
_entity.id
_entity.type
_entity.pdbx_description
1 polymer ?
#
loop_
_entity_poly.entity_id
_entity_poly.type
_entity_poly.pdbx_seq_one_letter_code
_entity_poly.pdbx_strand_id
1 'polypeptide(L)'
;GMFYIAMTDLHVFGKQRGLRDTQWERDDKYGWGNNRGLVLMKSKDLIHWTHTEVFVNETFPENFGELGCAWAPQTIWDPAVEKLMVYFTIRQHPGGRTKLYYSYANEEFTALETEPQLLFEYPDESVQVLDADICPMPDGRYFMTYVSQENPGGIKYMISDSINQYDDYHAEQIDTEPRG
;
A
#
# COMPACT_ATOMS: atom_id res chain seq x y z
N GLY A 1 -1.96 25.47 -0.76
CA GLY A 1 -1.31 24.15 -0.85
C GLY A 1 -2.14 23.19 -1.70
N MET A 2 -1.65 21.97 -1.87
CA MET A 2 -2.36 20.88 -2.55
C MET A 2 -2.56 19.76 -1.54
N PHE A 3 -3.75 19.18 -1.51
CA PHE A 3 -4.08 17.99 -0.73
C PHE A 3 -4.03 16.76 -1.64
N TYR A 4 -3.48 15.67 -1.15
CA TYR A 4 -3.32 14.41 -1.86
C TYR A 4 -3.96 13.27 -1.07
N ILE A 5 -4.64 12.37 -1.75
CA ILE A 5 -5.21 11.14 -1.17
C ILE A 5 -4.86 9.98 -2.11
N ALA A 6 -4.36 8.89 -1.55
CA ALA A 6 -4.29 7.61 -2.21
C ALA A 6 -5.29 6.65 -1.56
N MET A 7 -6.02 5.90 -2.36
CA MET A 7 -7.03 4.95 -1.88
C MET A 7 -6.91 3.62 -2.62
N THR A 8 -7.35 2.55 -1.97
CA THR A 8 -7.61 1.28 -2.65
C THR A 8 -8.79 1.44 -3.61
N ASP A 9 -8.65 0.98 -4.84
CA ASP A 9 -9.78 0.87 -5.76
C ASP A 9 -10.67 -0.32 -5.36
N LEU A 10 -11.41 -0.18 -4.27
CA LEU A 10 -12.29 -1.21 -3.71
C LEU A 10 -13.74 -0.74 -3.73
N HIS A 11 -14.58 -1.49 -4.44
CA HIS A 11 -16.02 -1.26 -4.46
C HIS A 11 -16.78 -2.57 -4.22
N VAL A 12 -16.96 -2.93 -2.94
CA VAL A 12 -17.56 -4.21 -2.50
C VAL A 12 -18.90 -4.51 -3.18
N PHE A 13 -19.75 -3.50 -3.35
CA PHE A 13 -21.07 -3.66 -3.97
C PHE A 13 -21.11 -3.21 -5.44
N GLY A 14 -19.97 -2.96 -6.06
CA GLY A 14 -19.90 -2.39 -7.41
C GLY A 14 -20.64 -3.22 -8.44
N LYS A 15 -20.43 -4.53 -8.46
CA LYS A 15 -21.10 -5.44 -9.40
C LYS A 15 -22.61 -5.52 -9.16
N GLN A 16 -23.03 -5.63 -7.90
CA GLN A 16 -24.46 -5.70 -7.57
C GLN A 16 -25.22 -4.42 -7.95
N ARG A 17 -24.53 -3.29 -7.99
CA ARG A 17 -25.10 -1.98 -8.36
C ARG A 17 -24.93 -1.64 -9.84
N GLY A 18 -24.32 -2.55 -10.63
CA GLY A 18 -24.06 -2.31 -12.04
C GLY A 18 -23.01 -1.24 -12.32
N LEU A 19 -22.14 -0.93 -11.34
CA LEU A 19 -21.08 0.06 -11.47
C LEU A 19 -19.76 -0.56 -11.94
N ARG A 20 -19.63 -1.88 -11.82
CA ARG A 20 -18.46 -2.67 -12.24
C ARG A 20 -18.90 -4.04 -12.71
N ASP A 21 -18.11 -4.64 -13.61
CA ASP A 21 -18.30 -6.01 -14.08
C ASP A 21 -17.65 -7.04 -13.13
N THR A 22 -16.67 -6.63 -12.36
CA THR A 22 -15.90 -7.51 -11.47
C THR A 22 -16.43 -7.49 -10.03
N GLN A 23 -16.31 -8.64 -9.36
CA GLN A 23 -16.54 -8.73 -7.91
C GLN A 23 -15.29 -8.28 -7.16
N TRP A 24 -15.46 -7.86 -5.90
CA TRP A 24 -14.31 -7.58 -5.05
C TRP A 24 -13.59 -8.86 -4.63
N GLU A 25 -14.31 -9.97 -4.45
CA GLU A 25 -13.74 -11.29 -4.22
C GLU A 25 -13.50 -12.00 -5.55
N ARG A 26 -12.39 -12.71 -5.62
CA ARG A 26 -12.04 -13.58 -6.76
C ARG A 26 -12.23 -15.02 -6.35
N ASP A 27 -12.93 -15.78 -7.18
CA ASP A 27 -13.12 -17.22 -7.03
C ASP A 27 -11.94 -18.04 -7.60
N ASP A 28 -10.94 -17.35 -8.14
CA ASP A 28 -9.80 -17.97 -8.78
C ASP A 28 -8.62 -18.21 -7.80
N LYS A 29 -7.46 -18.44 -8.37
CA LYS A 29 -6.20 -18.73 -7.68
C LYS A 29 -5.77 -17.74 -6.58
N TYR A 30 -6.39 -16.58 -6.49
CA TYR A 30 -6.07 -15.57 -5.46
C TYR A 30 -6.86 -15.75 -4.17
N GLY A 31 -8.07 -16.36 -4.25
CA GLY A 31 -8.92 -16.64 -3.10
C GLY A 31 -9.64 -15.42 -2.51
N TRP A 32 -9.12 -14.20 -2.70
CA TRP A 32 -9.71 -12.97 -2.20
C TRP A 32 -9.18 -11.74 -2.94
N GLY A 33 -9.95 -10.67 -2.93
CA GLY A 33 -9.55 -9.35 -3.40
C GLY A 33 -9.30 -9.27 -4.90
N ASN A 34 -10.11 -8.53 -5.61
CA ASN A 34 -9.88 -8.14 -7.00
C ASN A 34 -9.61 -6.64 -7.08
N ASN A 35 -8.66 -6.18 -6.27
CA ASN A 35 -8.28 -4.79 -6.10
C ASN A 35 -6.83 -4.63 -6.50
N ARG A 36 -6.58 -4.44 -7.78
CA ARG A 36 -5.24 -4.29 -8.36
C ARG A 36 -4.91 -2.84 -8.70
N GLY A 37 -5.84 -1.95 -8.38
CA GLY A 37 -5.75 -0.53 -8.67
C GLY A 37 -5.69 0.32 -7.41
N LEU A 38 -5.08 1.47 -7.56
CA LEU A 38 -5.07 2.57 -6.63
C LEU A 38 -5.82 3.75 -7.25
N VAL A 39 -6.51 4.53 -6.44
CA VAL A 39 -7.08 5.81 -6.85
C VAL A 39 -6.23 6.91 -6.26
N LEU A 40 -5.63 7.72 -7.12
CA LEU A 40 -4.85 8.90 -6.75
C LEU A 40 -5.73 10.14 -6.92
N MET A 41 -5.88 10.93 -5.87
CA MET A 41 -6.73 12.11 -5.87
C MET A 41 -5.99 13.34 -5.38
N LYS A 42 -6.31 14.50 -5.95
CA LYS A 42 -5.80 15.78 -5.45
C LYS A 42 -6.86 16.87 -5.46
N SER A 43 -6.72 17.80 -4.52
CA SER A 43 -7.61 18.95 -4.35
C SER A 43 -6.85 20.17 -3.83
N LYS A 44 -7.33 21.36 -4.17
CA LYS A 44 -6.84 22.64 -3.61
C LYS A 44 -7.67 23.10 -2.41
N ASP A 45 -8.90 22.62 -2.27
CA ASP A 45 -9.91 23.15 -1.36
C ASP A 45 -10.67 22.09 -0.55
N LEU A 46 -10.31 20.79 -0.72
CA LEU A 46 -10.98 19.64 -0.09
C LEU A 46 -12.45 19.42 -0.53
N ILE A 47 -12.91 20.20 -1.51
CA ILE A 47 -14.29 20.12 -2.05
C ILE A 47 -14.26 19.59 -3.48
N HIS A 48 -13.40 20.17 -4.32
CA HIS A 48 -13.26 19.78 -5.71
C HIS A 48 -12.04 18.89 -5.89
N TRP A 49 -12.28 17.64 -6.28
CA TRP A 49 -11.25 16.62 -6.44
C TRP A 49 -11.09 16.20 -7.89
N THR A 50 -9.86 16.09 -8.33
CA THR A 50 -9.51 15.31 -9.53
C THR A 50 -9.00 13.95 -9.08
N HIS A 51 -9.23 12.91 -9.89
CA HIS A 51 -8.76 11.57 -9.59
C HIS A 51 -8.26 10.84 -10.84
N THR A 52 -7.42 9.86 -10.63
CA THR A 52 -6.95 8.91 -11.64
C THR A 52 -6.86 7.53 -11.02
N GLU A 53 -7.29 6.51 -11.76
CA GLU A 53 -7.09 5.11 -11.40
C GLU A 53 -5.75 4.63 -11.98
N VAL A 54 -4.97 3.93 -11.17
CA VAL A 54 -3.69 3.34 -11.56
C VAL A 54 -3.74 1.83 -11.28
N PHE A 55 -3.84 1.04 -12.33
CA PHE A 55 -3.80 -0.43 -12.22
C PHE A 55 -2.35 -0.90 -12.25
N VAL A 56 -1.84 -1.34 -11.11
CA VAL A 56 -0.43 -1.71 -10.93
C VAL A 56 -0.03 -2.86 -11.86
N ASN A 57 -0.90 -3.83 -12.03
CA ASN A 57 -0.67 -4.98 -12.92
C ASN A 57 -0.63 -4.63 -14.41
N GLU A 58 -1.29 -3.55 -14.81
CA GLU A 58 -1.30 -3.07 -16.20
C GLU A 58 -0.15 -2.10 -16.45
N THR A 59 0.20 -1.31 -15.44
CA THR A 59 1.31 -0.35 -15.51
C THR A 59 2.67 -1.07 -15.52
N PHE A 60 2.81 -2.15 -14.74
CA PHE A 60 4.05 -2.90 -14.58
C PHE A 60 3.84 -4.41 -14.82
N PRO A 61 3.47 -4.82 -16.05
CA PRO A 61 3.03 -6.18 -16.33
C PRO A 61 4.14 -7.24 -16.21
N GLU A 62 5.41 -6.87 -16.38
CA GLU A 62 6.52 -7.82 -16.35
C GLU A 62 6.68 -8.47 -14.97
N ASN A 63 6.63 -7.68 -13.90
CA ASN A 63 6.83 -8.15 -12.54
C ASN A 63 5.54 -8.22 -11.70
N PHE A 64 4.50 -7.49 -12.10
CA PHE A 64 3.23 -7.38 -11.36
C PHE A 64 1.99 -7.82 -12.14
N GLY A 65 2.14 -8.39 -13.34
CA GLY A 65 1.01 -8.87 -14.16
C GLY A 65 0.11 -9.88 -13.45
N GLU A 66 0.68 -10.71 -12.58
CA GLU A 66 -0.02 -11.71 -11.77
C GLU A 66 -0.47 -11.17 -10.38
N LEU A 67 -0.45 -9.85 -10.19
CA LEU A 67 -0.81 -9.20 -8.94
C LEU A 67 -2.18 -9.63 -8.41
N GLY A 68 -2.23 -10.00 -7.13
CA GLY A 68 -3.47 -10.36 -6.44
C GLY A 68 -4.20 -9.16 -5.85
N CYS A 69 -3.45 -8.25 -5.26
CA CYS A 69 -4.00 -7.02 -4.68
C CYS A 69 -2.98 -5.89 -4.59
N ALA A 70 -3.48 -4.65 -4.53
CA ALA A 70 -2.79 -3.44 -4.13
C ALA A 70 -3.70 -2.71 -3.13
N TRP A 71 -3.36 -2.75 -1.83
CA TRP A 71 -4.25 -2.32 -0.75
C TRP A 71 -3.66 -1.25 0.14
N ALA A 72 -4.55 -0.53 0.83
CA ALA A 72 -4.24 0.42 1.89
C ALA A 72 -3.07 1.37 1.55
N PRO A 73 -3.14 2.09 0.41
CA PRO A 73 -2.09 3.02 0.06
C PRO A 73 -2.09 4.22 0.99
N GLN A 74 -0.87 4.69 1.28
CA GLN A 74 -0.59 5.94 1.96
C GLN A 74 0.40 6.77 1.15
N THR A 75 0.55 8.04 1.48
CA THR A 75 1.49 8.93 0.81
C THR A 75 2.32 9.71 1.82
N ILE A 76 3.61 9.85 1.51
CA ILE A 76 4.52 10.69 2.27
C ILE A 76 5.48 11.42 1.33
N TRP A 77 5.86 12.66 1.68
CA TRP A 77 6.87 13.39 0.94
C TRP A 77 8.26 12.84 1.26
N ASP A 78 8.99 12.45 0.23
CA ASP A 78 10.39 12.07 0.35
C ASP A 78 11.29 13.26 0.00
N PRO A 79 11.94 13.87 0.99
CA PRO A 79 12.78 15.06 0.75
C PRO A 79 14.09 14.75 0.02
N ALA A 80 14.54 13.49 0.00
CA ALA A 80 15.79 13.11 -0.66
C ALA A 80 15.70 13.11 -2.18
N VAL A 81 14.52 12.81 -2.70
CA VAL A 81 14.24 12.77 -4.15
C VAL A 81 13.22 13.82 -4.59
N GLU A 82 12.68 14.60 -3.64
CA GLU A 82 11.67 15.64 -3.87
C GLU A 82 10.42 15.12 -4.58
N LYS A 83 9.90 13.96 -4.13
CA LYS A 83 8.72 13.29 -4.70
C LYS A 83 7.76 12.79 -3.63
N LEU A 84 6.50 12.63 -4.02
CA LEU A 84 5.53 11.90 -3.21
C LEU A 84 5.78 10.39 -3.38
N MET A 85 6.18 9.74 -2.30
CA MET A 85 6.21 8.30 -2.19
C MET A 85 4.81 7.80 -1.87
N VAL A 86 4.32 6.85 -2.66
CA VAL A 86 3.08 6.10 -2.43
C VAL A 86 3.48 4.70 -2.00
N TYR A 87 3.09 4.29 -0.81
CA TYR A 87 3.40 2.95 -0.29
C TYR A 87 2.13 2.20 0.04
N PHE A 88 2.13 0.90 -0.18
CA PHE A 88 0.93 0.08 -0.16
C PHE A 88 1.25 -1.41 0.02
N THR A 89 0.24 -2.16 0.41
CA THR A 89 0.31 -3.62 0.56
C THR A 89 0.14 -4.29 -0.80
N ILE A 90 1.05 -5.19 -1.17
CA ILE A 90 0.96 -6.02 -2.36
C ILE A 90 1.00 -7.50 -2.01
N ARG A 91 0.17 -8.30 -2.71
CA ARG A 91 0.37 -9.72 -2.95
C ARG A 91 0.76 -9.90 -4.41
N GLN A 92 2.04 -10.14 -4.66
CA GLN A 92 2.61 -10.04 -6.01
C GLN A 92 2.15 -11.14 -6.96
N HIS A 93 1.91 -12.34 -6.47
CA HIS A 93 1.51 -13.48 -7.28
C HIS A 93 0.62 -14.44 -6.50
N PRO A 94 -0.11 -15.37 -7.17
CA PRO A 94 -0.88 -16.41 -6.51
C PRO A 94 -0.04 -17.26 -5.56
N GLY A 95 -0.57 -17.56 -4.38
CA GLY A 95 0.15 -18.30 -3.34
C GLY A 95 1.22 -17.49 -2.60
N GLY A 96 1.52 -16.27 -3.06
CA GLY A 96 2.41 -15.36 -2.36
C GLY A 96 1.78 -14.79 -1.09
N ARG A 97 2.61 -14.24 -0.22
CA ARG A 97 2.19 -13.49 0.96
C ARG A 97 2.08 -11.99 0.64
N THR A 98 1.37 -11.25 1.49
CA THR A 98 1.38 -9.79 1.44
C THR A 98 2.68 -9.24 1.99
N LYS A 99 3.18 -8.20 1.32
CA LYS A 99 4.37 -7.43 1.67
C LYS A 99 4.07 -5.95 1.46
N LEU A 100 4.89 -5.09 2.03
CA LEU A 100 4.81 -3.66 1.81
C LEU A 100 5.72 -3.24 0.67
N TYR A 101 5.19 -2.44 -0.24
CA TYR A 101 5.90 -1.88 -1.39
C TYR A 101 5.74 -0.38 -1.45
N TYR A 102 6.61 0.29 -2.17
CA TYR A 102 6.51 1.72 -2.48
C TYR A 102 6.83 2.01 -3.93
N SER A 103 6.32 3.11 -4.40
CA SER A 103 6.61 3.72 -5.71
C SER A 103 6.56 5.23 -5.57
N TYR A 104 7.10 5.96 -6.53
CA TYR A 104 6.97 7.41 -6.56
C TYR A 104 5.89 7.84 -7.55
N ALA A 105 5.07 8.79 -7.13
CA ALA A 105 4.10 9.41 -8.03
C ALA A 105 4.76 10.48 -8.92
N ASN A 106 4.17 10.71 -10.09
CA ASN A 106 4.54 11.84 -10.94
C ASN A 106 4.11 13.19 -10.31
N GLU A 107 4.63 14.31 -10.82
CA GLU A 107 4.31 15.66 -10.32
C GLU A 107 2.80 15.95 -10.34
N GLU A 108 2.09 15.47 -11.35
CA GLU A 108 0.66 15.66 -11.48
C GLU A 108 -0.17 14.79 -10.53
N PHE A 109 0.46 13.83 -9.84
CA PHE A 109 -0.21 12.83 -9.01
C PHE A 109 -1.30 12.06 -9.77
N THR A 110 -0.96 11.59 -10.96
CA THR A 110 -1.84 10.86 -11.88
C THR A 110 -1.31 9.51 -12.30
N ALA A 111 -0.07 9.19 -11.95
CA ALA A 111 0.59 7.93 -12.29
C ALA A 111 1.66 7.57 -11.24
N LEU A 112 2.03 6.30 -11.20
CA LEU A 112 3.27 5.85 -10.57
C LEU A 112 4.38 5.88 -11.60
N GLU A 113 5.48 6.59 -11.32
CA GLU A 113 6.63 6.73 -12.23
C GLU A 113 7.62 5.58 -12.12
N THR A 114 7.69 4.96 -10.95
CA THR A 114 8.62 3.87 -10.69
C THR A 114 7.89 2.57 -10.47
N GLU A 115 8.48 1.47 -10.91
CA GLU A 115 7.99 0.15 -10.56
C GLU A 115 8.00 -0.03 -9.04
N PRO A 116 6.96 -0.66 -8.44
CA PRO A 116 6.92 -0.88 -7.00
C PRO A 116 8.15 -1.64 -6.49
N GLN A 117 8.83 -1.06 -5.51
CA GLN A 117 9.98 -1.64 -4.85
C GLN A 117 9.57 -2.14 -3.46
N LEU A 118 10.25 -3.19 -2.98
CA LEU A 118 10.01 -3.74 -1.65
C LEU A 118 10.36 -2.68 -0.59
N LEU A 119 9.38 -2.34 0.24
CA LEU A 119 9.57 -1.48 1.40
C LEU A 119 9.92 -2.32 2.65
N PHE A 120 9.12 -3.37 2.87
CA PHE A 120 9.31 -4.29 3.97
C PHE A 120 8.60 -5.63 3.73
N GLU A 121 9.24 -6.71 4.16
CA GLU A 121 8.64 -8.02 4.31
C GLU A 121 9.03 -8.62 5.67
N TYR A 122 8.13 -9.37 6.27
CA TYR A 122 8.41 -10.03 7.54
C TYR A 122 9.50 -11.10 7.38
N PRO A 123 10.46 -11.22 8.33
CA PRO A 123 11.53 -12.21 8.23
C PRO A 123 11.05 -13.65 8.14
N ASP A 124 9.97 -13.99 8.84
CA ASP A 124 9.32 -15.30 8.72
C ASP A 124 8.40 -15.28 7.48
N GLU A 125 8.71 -16.16 6.52
CA GLU A 125 7.98 -16.26 5.25
C GLU A 125 6.51 -16.66 5.39
N SER A 126 6.11 -17.25 6.51
CA SER A 126 4.72 -17.61 6.81
C SER A 126 3.87 -16.42 7.25
N VAL A 127 4.50 -15.30 7.62
CA VAL A 127 3.82 -14.12 8.18
C VAL A 127 3.55 -13.11 7.09
N GLN A 128 2.32 -12.63 7.02
CA GLN A 128 1.90 -11.54 6.16
C GLN A 128 2.00 -10.21 6.88
N VAL A 129 2.28 -9.15 6.14
CA VAL A 129 2.28 -7.75 6.63
C VAL A 129 1.36 -6.91 5.79
N LEU A 130 0.68 -5.95 6.44
CA LEU A 130 -0.37 -5.11 5.83
C LEU A 130 -0.35 -3.71 6.43
N ASP A 131 -1.00 -2.79 5.75
CA ASP A 131 -1.54 -1.53 6.29
C ASP A 131 -0.50 -0.69 7.03
N ALA A 132 0.61 -0.39 6.34
CA ALA A 132 1.65 0.45 6.91
C ALA A 132 1.24 1.92 6.97
N ASP A 133 1.73 2.61 8.00
CA ASP A 133 1.71 4.06 8.10
C ASP A 133 3.09 4.58 8.53
N ILE A 134 3.62 5.58 7.82
CA ILE A 134 4.94 6.16 8.06
C ILE A 134 4.79 7.60 8.54
N CYS A 135 5.40 7.91 9.67
CA CYS A 135 5.44 9.24 10.25
C CYS A 135 6.88 9.73 10.44
N PRO A 136 7.23 10.95 9.96
CA PRO A 136 8.53 11.54 10.27
C PRO A 136 8.62 11.92 11.75
N MET A 137 9.78 11.63 12.34
CA MET A 137 10.06 11.93 13.74
C MET A 137 10.82 13.28 13.87
N PRO A 138 10.73 13.95 15.03
CA PRO A 138 11.42 15.23 15.26
C PRO A 138 12.95 15.14 15.17
N ASP A 139 13.53 13.96 15.36
CA ASP A 139 14.96 13.70 15.27
C ASP A 139 15.46 13.37 13.85
N GLY A 140 14.55 13.41 12.86
CA GLY A 140 14.84 13.15 11.44
C GLY A 140 14.69 11.70 11.01
N ARG A 141 14.36 10.80 11.94
CA ARG A 141 14.05 9.40 11.61
C ARG A 141 12.60 9.24 11.17
N TYR A 142 12.25 8.02 10.78
CA TYR A 142 10.90 7.63 10.34
C TYR A 142 10.38 6.50 11.22
N PHE A 143 9.18 6.68 11.74
CA PHE A 143 8.45 5.68 12.50
C PHE A 143 7.41 5.05 11.58
N MET A 144 7.47 3.73 11.38
CA MET A 144 6.50 2.98 10.60
C MET A 144 5.73 2.03 11.50
N THR A 145 4.39 2.11 11.46
CA THR A 145 3.51 1.08 12.00
C THR A 145 3.05 0.16 10.88
N TYR A 146 2.75 -1.09 11.20
CA TYR A 146 2.19 -2.06 10.26
C TYR A 146 1.43 -3.16 11.00
N VAL A 147 0.53 -3.85 10.31
CA VAL A 147 -0.15 -5.04 10.82
C VAL A 147 0.67 -6.28 10.47
N SER A 148 0.90 -7.14 11.46
CA SER A 148 1.50 -8.46 11.30
C SER A 148 0.45 -9.53 11.55
N GLN A 149 0.32 -10.50 10.64
CA GLN A 149 -0.58 -11.65 10.77
C GLN A 149 0.14 -12.88 11.31
N GLU A 150 0.94 -12.71 12.33
CA GLU A 150 1.50 -13.82 13.10
C GLU A 150 0.55 -14.25 14.25
N ASN A 151 0.95 -15.21 15.06
CA ASN A 151 0.17 -15.62 16.24
C ASN A 151 1.02 -15.44 17.54
N PRO A 152 0.69 -14.47 18.41
CA PRO A 152 -0.39 -13.47 18.27
C PRO A 152 -0.08 -12.41 17.22
N GLY A 153 -1.09 -12.04 16.42
CA GLY A 153 -1.00 -10.93 15.46
C GLY A 153 -1.19 -9.58 16.14
N GLY A 154 -1.04 -8.50 15.38
CA GLY A 154 -1.31 -7.16 15.87
C GLY A 154 -0.53 -6.06 15.16
N ILE A 155 -0.61 -4.85 15.71
CA ILE A 155 0.11 -3.68 15.23
C ILE A 155 1.52 -3.69 15.80
N LYS A 156 2.49 -3.62 14.90
CA LYS A 156 3.91 -3.50 15.21
C LYS A 156 4.48 -2.20 14.70
N TYR A 157 5.70 -1.89 15.10
CA TYR A 157 6.39 -0.71 14.58
C TYR A 157 7.87 -0.98 14.32
N MET A 158 8.43 -0.12 13.50
CA MET A 158 9.88 0.00 13.26
C MET A 158 10.28 1.46 13.21
N ILE A 159 11.54 1.73 13.50
CA ILE A 159 12.16 3.05 13.33
C ILE A 159 13.35 2.90 12.39
N SER A 160 13.45 3.81 11.42
CA SER A 160 14.53 3.82 10.44
C SER A 160 15.07 5.23 10.22
N ASP A 161 16.35 5.33 9.85
CA ASP A 161 16.97 6.57 9.37
C ASP A 161 16.57 6.89 7.92
N SER A 162 15.97 5.94 7.22
CA SER A 162 15.53 6.05 5.84
C SER A 162 14.01 5.90 5.69
N ILE A 163 13.41 6.71 4.83
CA ILE A 163 11.96 6.69 4.57
C ILE A 163 11.50 5.40 3.85
N ASN A 164 12.38 4.77 3.11
CA ASN A 164 12.07 3.64 2.21
C ASN A 164 12.91 2.38 2.48
N GLN A 165 13.53 2.28 3.66
CA GLN A 165 14.34 1.12 4.02
C GLN A 165 14.13 0.77 5.49
N TYR A 166 13.58 -0.41 5.76
CA TYR A 166 13.23 -0.89 7.08
C TYR A 166 13.82 -2.29 7.30
N ASP A 167 15.12 -2.35 7.62
CA ASP A 167 15.86 -3.61 7.76
C ASP A 167 15.96 -4.07 9.21
N ASP A 168 15.84 -3.14 10.16
CA ASP A 168 15.99 -3.43 11.58
C ASP A 168 14.64 -3.80 12.19
N TYR A 169 14.31 -5.08 12.03
CA TYR A 169 13.09 -5.66 12.58
C TYR A 169 13.16 -5.78 14.10
N HIS A 170 12.44 -4.92 14.80
CA HIS A 170 12.11 -5.09 16.20
C HIS A 170 10.69 -5.64 16.32
N ALA A 171 10.55 -6.83 16.91
CA ALA A 171 9.25 -7.47 17.14
C ALA A 171 8.44 -6.79 18.26
N GLU A 172 8.60 -5.48 18.44
CA GLU A 172 7.86 -4.74 19.44
C GLU A 172 6.43 -4.50 18.98
N GLN A 173 5.50 -4.91 19.79
CA GLN A 173 4.07 -4.87 19.52
C GLN A 173 3.42 -3.73 20.32
N ILE A 174 2.69 -2.86 19.63
CA ILE A 174 1.96 -1.75 20.25
C ILE A 174 0.61 -2.24 20.79
N ASP A 175 -0.06 -3.15 20.08
CA ASP A 175 -1.37 -3.68 20.46
C ASP A 175 -1.38 -5.21 20.29
N THR A 176 -1.76 -5.91 21.35
CA THR A 176 -1.79 -7.38 21.41
C THR A 176 -3.14 -7.97 21.01
N GLU A 177 -4.17 -7.15 20.85
CA GLU A 177 -5.47 -7.63 20.40
C GLU A 177 -5.51 -7.72 18.87
N PRO A 178 -5.76 -8.92 18.33
CA PRO A 178 -5.96 -9.05 16.89
C PRO A 178 -7.20 -8.27 16.50
N ARG A 179 -7.00 -7.20 15.74
CA ARG A 179 -8.07 -6.44 15.08
C ARG A 179 -7.97 -6.73 13.58
N GLY A 180 -8.77 -7.65 13.13
CA GLY A 180 -8.91 -7.98 11.73
C GLY A 180 -10.35 -7.85 11.30
#